data_fcfa5e3443dff7c578a6d5e149df488b
#
_entry.id   fcfa5e3443dff7c578a6d5e149df488b
#
_cell.length_a   1.000
_cell.length_b   1.000
_cell.length_c   1.000
_cell.angle_alpha   90.00
_cell.angle_beta   90.00
_cell.angle_gamma   90.00
#
_symmetry.space_group_name_H-M   'P 1'
#
loop_
_entity.id
_entity.type
_entity.pdbx_description
1 polymer ?
#
loop_
_entity_poly.entity_id
_entity_poly.type
_entity_poly.pdbx_seq_one_letter_code
_entity_poly.pdbx_strand_id
1 'polypeptide(L)'
;AEIIGSDAPTDIALRKVDPESLTDLPIGDSDQVEVGDFVIAIGNPFGLGHTVTSGIVSALGRTGISRNGLEDFIQTDASINPGNSGGALVNMRGELVGINSAIISRTGGNVGIGFAVPSEIAKSIMRQILDFGEVRRGLLGVTIQTIDKESAEALGTEVDRGALITGIEPGSAAEEAGLRVDDIIIGVDERRIDNNRELANAIGLKGSGEEVRIDYVRDGRERTVTAELGQRVSEQISGTDIHPGLGGAQFATASANSADGIEVAAVEPDSPAAQRGLRAGSLLKARAEQLG
;
A
#
# COMPACT_ATOMS: atom_id res chain seq x y z
N ALA A 1 -2.10 -1.82 -26.15
CA ALA A 1 -2.04 -1.19 -24.82
C ALA A 1 -0.60 -1.04 -24.37
N GLU A 2 -0.23 0.12 -23.87
CA GLU A 2 1.10 0.46 -23.35
C GLU A 2 1.01 0.56 -21.81
N ILE A 3 2.01 0.04 -21.09
CA ILE A 3 2.10 0.21 -19.64
C ILE A 3 2.73 1.57 -19.38
N ILE A 4 2.02 2.47 -18.68
CA ILE A 4 2.50 3.80 -18.29
C ILE A 4 3.26 3.72 -16.97
N GLY A 5 2.81 2.88 -16.05
CA GLY A 5 3.45 2.65 -14.76
C GLY A 5 2.73 1.58 -13.96
N SER A 6 3.36 1.15 -12.88
CA SER A 6 2.76 0.16 -11.97
C SER A 6 3.23 0.38 -10.55
N ASP A 7 2.40 -0.03 -9.60
CA ASP A 7 2.66 0.02 -8.18
C ASP A 7 2.39 -1.36 -7.55
N ALA A 8 3.45 -2.12 -7.38
CA ALA A 8 3.36 -3.48 -6.85
C ALA A 8 2.78 -3.57 -5.42
N PRO A 9 3.07 -2.62 -4.48
CA PRO A 9 2.48 -2.67 -3.15
C PRO A 9 0.95 -2.55 -3.10
N THR A 10 0.32 -1.86 -4.06
CA THR A 10 -1.14 -1.74 -4.15
C THR A 10 -1.77 -2.66 -5.20
N ASP A 11 -0.95 -3.45 -5.93
CA ASP A 11 -1.39 -4.32 -7.02
C ASP A 11 -2.08 -3.56 -8.18
N ILE A 12 -1.69 -2.30 -8.41
CA ILE A 12 -2.25 -1.44 -9.47
C ILE A 12 -1.23 -1.22 -10.59
N ALA A 13 -1.71 -1.32 -11.84
CA ALA A 13 -0.96 -0.93 -13.03
C ALA A 13 -1.81 -0.01 -13.91
N LEU A 14 -1.18 1.08 -14.39
CA LEU A 14 -1.79 2.02 -15.33
C LEU A 14 -1.38 1.66 -16.76
N ARG A 15 -2.38 1.51 -17.63
CA ARG A 15 -2.18 1.17 -19.04
C ARG A 15 -2.89 2.18 -19.92
N LYS A 16 -2.20 2.63 -20.96
CA LYS A 16 -2.80 3.42 -22.05
C LYS A 16 -3.37 2.50 -23.11
N VAL A 17 -4.60 2.75 -23.49
CA VAL A 17 -5.31 2.01 -24.55
C VAL A 17 -5.85 2.98 -25.59
N ASP A 18 -6.14 2.48 -26.80
CA ASP A 18 -6.81 3.26 -27.84
C ASP A 18 -8.31 3.36 -27.51
N PRO A 19 -8.88 4.57 -27.43
CA PRO A 19 -10.27 4.78 -27.01
C PRO A 19 -11.31 4.52 -28.10
N GLU A 20 -10.93 4.30 -29.37
CA GLU A 20 -11.88 4.31 -30.52
C GLU A 20 -13.06 3.33 -30.43
N SER A 21 -12.99 2.32 -29.55
CA SER A 21 -14.06 1.32 -29.35
C SER A 21 -14.43 1.10 -27.89
N LEU A 22 -14.02 2.00 -26.99
CA LEU A 22 -14.22 1.84 -25.55
C LEU A 22 -15.28 2.80 -25.03
N THR A 23 -16.03 2.32 -24.04
CA THR A 23 -16.90 3.15 -23.22
C THR A 23 -16.25 3.25 -21.83
N ASP A 24 -16.06 4.46 -21.35
CA ASP A 24 -15.54 4.71 -20.02
C ASP A 24 -16.55 4.33 -18.93
N LEU A 25 -16.05 3.85 -17.81
CA LEU A 25 -16.81 3.56 -16.62
C LEU A 25 -16.60 4.73 -15.63
N PRO A 26 -17.70 5.39 -15.17
CA PRO A 26 -17.57 6.43 -14.16
C PRO A 26 -16.89 5.89 -12.90
N ILE A 27 -15.91 6.63 -12.38
CA ILE A 27 -15.26 6.28 -11.12
C ILE A 27 -16.12 6.82 -9.97
N GLY A 28 -16.63 5.91 -9.17
CA GLY A 28 -17.38 6.21 -7.95
C GLY A 28 -16.45 6.49 -6.78
N ASP A 29 -17.03 6.96 -5.68
CA ASP A 29 -16.36 7.24 -4.43
C ASP A 29 -16.42 5.99 -3.52
N SER A 30 -15.28 5.30 -3.37
CA SER A 30 -15.22 4.09 -2.55
C SER A 30 -15.28 4.39 -1.04
N ASP A 31 -15.05 5.64 -0.61
CA ASP A 31 -15.13 6.02 0.80
C ASP A 31 -16.59 6.12 1.27
N GLN A 32 -17.55 6.20 0.32
CA GLN A 32 -18.99 6.17 0.60
C GLN A 32 -19.60 4.77 0.57
N VAL A 33 -18.78 3.75 0.32
CA VAL A 33 -19.26 2.35 0.28
C VAL A 33 -19.44 1.83 1.70
N GLU A 34 -20.59 1.20 1.94
CA GLU A 34 -20.93 0.62 3.24
C GLU A 34 -21.04 -0.91 3.18
N VAL A 35 -20.81 -1.57 4.32
CA VAL A 35 -21.07 -3.02 4.44
C VAL A 35 -22.55 -3.31 4.24
N GLY A 36 -22.83 -4.21 3.33
CA GLY A 36 -24.20 -4.54 2.90
C GLY A 36 -24.58 -3.96 1.55
N ASP A 37 -23.82 -3.02 0.99
CA ASP A 37 -24.06 -2.48 -0.34
C ASP A 37 -23.98 -3.56 -1.42
N PHE A 38 -24.93 -3.55 -2.35
CA PHE A 38 -24.91 -4.43 -3.51
C PHE A 38 -23.82 -4.02 -4.48
N VAL A 39 -23.03 -5.01 -4.92
CA VAL A 39 -21.96 -4.82 -5.90
C VAL A 39 -22.01 -5.89 -6.98
N ILE A 40 -21.46 -5.54 -8.13
CA ILE A 40 -21.32 -6.39 -9.30
C ILE A 40 -19.85 -6.49 -9.65
N ALA A 41 -19.31 -7.70 -9.68
CA ALA A 41 -17.95 -7.96 -10.15
C ALA A 41 -17.98 -8.36 -11.63
N ILE A 42 -17.17 -7.66 -12.44
CA ILE A 42 -17.06 -7.88 -13.88
C ILE A 42 -15.64 -8.34 -14.19
N GLY A 43 -15.52 -9.36 -15.04
CA GLY A 43 -14.20 -9.87 -15.43
C GLY A 43 -14.27 -10.96 -16.49
N ASN A 44 -13.17 -11.69 -16.65
CA ASN A 44 -13.07 -12.81 -17.61
C ASN A 44 -12.47 -14.04 -16.90
N PRO A 45 -13.25 -14.68 -15.98
CA PRO A 45 -12.76 -15.81 -15.22
C PRO A 45 -12.40 -16.98 -16.14
N PHE A 46 -11.22 -17.54 -15.91
CA PHE A 46 -10.68 -18.69 -16.67
C PHE A 46 -10.60 -18.47 -18.19
N GLY A 47 -10.70 -17.23 -18.68
CA GLY A 47 -10.71 -16.96 -20.12
C GLY A 47 -11.98 -17.39 -20.86
N LEU A 48 -13.07 -17.64 -20.15
CA LEU A 48 -14.34 -18.13 -20.73
C LEU A 48 -15.18 -17.01 -21.39
N GLY A 49 -14.71 -15.77 -21.34
CA GLY A 49 -15.43 -14.59 -21.82
C GLY A 49 -15.91 -13.68 -20.69
N HIS A 50 -16.50 -12.56 -21.07
CA HIS A 50 -17.00 -11.58 -20.09
C HIS A 50 -18.05 -12.23 -19.17
N THR A 51 -17.81 -12.12 -17.88
CA THR A 51 -18.67 -12.71 -16.86
C THR A 51 -19.01 -11.63 -15.84
N VAL A 52 -20.26 -11.66 -15.40
CA VAL A 52 -20.81 -10.75 -14.40
C VAL A 52 -21.28 -11.60 -13.23
N THR A 53 -20.86 -11.26 -12.03
CA THR A 53 -21.33 -11.86 -10.78
C THR A 53 -21.80 -10.78 -9.83
N SER A 54 -22.72 -11.08 -8.94
CA SER A 54 -23.25 -10.12 -7.96
C SER A 54 -23.06 -10.63 -6.54
N GLY A 55 -23.01 -9.71 -5.63
CA GLY A 55 -22.89 -9.95 -4.20
C GLY A 55 -23.04 -8.64 -3.42
N ILE A 56 -22.52 -8.63 -2.21
CA ILE A 56 -22.52 -7.46 -1.34
C ILE A 56 -21.10 -7.14 -0.88
N VAL A 57 -20.91 -5.94 -0.39
CA VAL A 57 -19.73 -5.58 0.42
C VAL A 57 -19.84 -6.31 1.76
N SER A 58 -18.96 -7.27 2.00
CA SER A 58 -18.96 -8.09 3.22
C SER A 58 -18.16 -7.45 4.35
N ALA A 59 -17.14 -6.66 4.01
CA ALA A 59 -16.32 -5.90 4.96
C ALA A 59 -15.50 -4.83 4.21
N LEU A 60 -15.00 -3.85 4.94
CA LEU A 60 -14.10 -2.81 4.49
C LEU A 60 -12.78 -2.86 5.28
N GLY A 61 -11.73 -2.20 4.77
CA GLY A 61 -10.48 -2.05 5.47
C GLY A 61 -9.70 -3.35 5.68
N ARG A 62 -9.87 -4.35 4.79
CA ARG A 62 -9.17 -5.64 4.94
C ARG A 62 -7.70 -5.52 4.63
N THR A 63 -6.87 -6.02 5.55
CA THR A 63 -5.41 -6.03 5.47
C THR A 63 -4.86 -7.41 5.76
N GLY A 64 -3.56 -7.64 5.44
CA GLY A 64 -2.88 -8.90 5.73
C GLY A 64 -3.20 -10.03 4.74
N ILE A 65 -3.66 -9.69 3.56
CA ILE A 65 -3.97 -10.61 2.47
C ILE A 65 -2.68 -10.97 1.71
N SER A 66 -1.88 -9.98 1.36
CA SER A 66 -0.53 -10.16 0.82
C SER A 66 0.53 -9.93 1.90
N ARG A 67 1.75 -10.44 1.67
CA ARG A 67 2.82 -10.33 2.68
C ARG A 67 3.41 -8.94 2.80
N ASN A 68 3.46 -8.18 1.71
CA ASN A 68 4.19 -6.91 1.61
C ASN A 68 3.36 -5.79 0.96
N GLY A 69 2.03 -5.95 0.88
CA GLY A 69 1.14 -4.98 0.25
C GLY A 69 0.72 -3.85 1.19
N LEU A 70 0.47 -2.70 0.61
CA LEU A 70 -0.34 -1.67 1.21
C LEU A 70 -1.80 -1.99 0.87
N GLU A 71 -2.57 -2.37 1.85
CA GLU A 71 -3.87 -2.99 1.66
C GLU A 71 -4.96 -2.27 2.42
N ASP A 72 -6.06 -2.03 1.75
CA ASP A 72 -7.29 -1.50 2.32
C ASP A 72 -8.47 -2.07 1.54
N PHE A 73 -8.50 -3.40 1.39
CA PHE A 73 -9.43 -4.05 0.47
C PHE A 73 -10.88 -3.93 0.88
N ILE A 74 -11.73 -3.74 -0.12
CA ILE A 74 -13.15 -4.05 -0.06
C ILE A 74 -13.29 -5.58 -0.16
N GLN A 75 -13.89 -6.21 0.85
CA GLN A 75 -14.26 -7.62 0.80
C GLN A 75 -15.66 -7.79 0.22
N THR A 76 -15.85 -8.73 -0.68
CA THR A 76 -17.16 -9.07 -1.27
C THR A 76 -17.36 -10.58 -1.38
N ASP A 77 -18.62 -11.02 -1.34
CA ASP A 77 -19.01 -12.39 -1.65
C ASP A 77 -19.40 -12.58 -3.13
N ALA A 78 -19.43 -11.50 -3.93
CA ALA A 78 -19.50 -11.61 -5.39
C ALA A 78 -18.41 -12.57 -5.88
N SER A 79 -18.74 -13.48 -6.78
CA SER A 79 -17.82 -14.54 -7.20
C SER A 79 -16.65 -13.98 -8.01
N ILE A 80 -15.50 -13.80 -7.35
CA ILE A 80 -14.21 -13.47 -7.98
C ILE A 80 -13.42 -14.77 -8.14
N ASN A 81 -12.92 -15.03 -9.33
CA ASN A 81 -12.10 -16.19 -9.65
C ASN A 81 -10.86 -15.76 -10.47
N PRO A 82 -9.82 -16.61 -10.62
CA PRO A 82 -8.68 -16.31 -11.47
C PRO A 82 -9.13 -15.88 -12.88
N GLY A 83 -8.66 -14.69 -13.31
CA GLY A 83 -9.08 -14.02 -14.55
C GLY A 83 -10.01 -12.85 -14.36
N ASN A 84 -10.65 -12.67 -13.18
CA ASN A 84 -11.38 -11.47 -12.84
C ASN A 84 -10.46 -10.34 -12.33
N SER A 85 -9.25 -10.65 -11.90
CA SER A 85 -8.28 -9.66 -11.41
C SER A 85 -8.01 -8.61 -12.48
N GLY A 86 -8.04 -7.32 -12.08
CA GLY A 86 -8.02 -6.16 -12.97
C GLY A 86 -9.38 -5.76 -13.54
N GLY A 87 -10.43 -6.57 -13.34
CA GLY A 87 -11.81 -6.24 -13.69
C GLY A 87 -12.46 -5.31 -12.67
N ALA A 88 -13.62 -4.76 -13.03
CA ALA A 88 -14.34 -3.79 -12.21
C ALA A 88 -15.18 -4.44 -11.12
N LEU A 89 -15.20 -3.82 -9.94
CA LEU A 89 -16.27 -3.94 -8.95
C LEU A 89 -17.09 -2.66 -9.04
N VAL A 90 -18.38 -2.78 -9.36
CA VAL A 90 -19.27 -1.64 -9.59
C VAL A 90 -20.45 -1.64 -8.62
N ASN A 91 -20.92 -0.47 -8.26
CA ASN A 91 -22.14 -0.30 -7.46
C ASN A 91 -23.40 -0.36 -8.34
N MET A 92 -24.58 -0.24 -7.72
CA MET A 92 -25.87 -0.29 -8.41
C MET A 92 -26.15 0.96 -9.28
N ARG A 93 -25.32 2.00 -9.22
CA ARG A 93 -25.37 3.16 -10.12
C ARG A 93 -24.50 2.97 -11.37
N GLY A 94 -23.79 1.84 -11.46
CA GLY A 94 -22.86 1.57 -12.57
C GLY A 94 -21.54 2.32 -12.43
N GLU A 95 -21.14 2.70 -11.22
CA GLU A 95 -19.89 3.39 -10.94
C GLU A 95 -18.85 2.41 -10.41
N LEU A 96 -17.58 2.57 -10.82
CA LEU A 96 -16.44 1.80 -10.34
C LEU A 96 -16.16 2.14 -8.87
N VAL A 97 -16.33 1.18 -7.98
CA VAL A 97 -16.01 1.31 -6.55
C VAL A 97 -14.78 0.50 -6.14
N GLY A 98 -14.33 -0.39 -7.00
CA GLY A 98 -13.10 -1.14 -6.76
C GLY A 98 -12.57 -1.86 -7.99
N ILE A 99 -11.31 -2.33 -7.90
CA ILE A 99 -10.66 -3.18 -8.90
C ILE A 99 -10.48 -4.55 -8.28
N ASN A 100 -11.08 -5.58 -8.88
CA ASN A 100 -10.94 -6.97 -8.42
C ASN A 100 -9.46 -7.37 -8.41
N SER A 101 -8.95 -7.89 -7.28
CA SER A 101 -7.54 -8.23 -7.13
C SER A 101 -7.33 -9.68 -6.71
N ALA A 102 -7.83 -10.10 -5.56
CA ALA A 102 -7.47 -11.37 -4.95
C ALA A 102 -8.67 -12.14 -4.39
N ILE A 103 -8.43 -13.41 -4.07
CA ILE A 103 -9.33 -14.26 -3.29
C ILE A 103 -8.56 -14.97 -2.18
N ILE A 104 -9.23 -15.27 -1.07
CA ILE A 104 -8.73 -16.28 -0.13
C ILE A 104 -9.40 -17.61 -0.46
N SER A 105 -8.58 -18.59 -0.88
CA SER A 105 -9.07 -19.91 -1.23
C SER A 105 -7.99 -20.97 -1.01
N ARG A 106 -8.38 -22.13 -0.46
CA ARG A 106 -7.50 -23.30 -0.35
C ARG A 106 -7.51 -24.15 -1.61
N THR A 107 -8.56 -24.04 -2.42
CA THR A 107 -8.79 -24.85 -3.61
C THR A 107 -8.55 -24.10 -4.91
N GLY A 108 -8.23 -22.77 -4.83
CA GLY A 108 -8.03 -21.89 -5.98
C GLY A 108 -9.30 -21.33 -6.62
N GLY A 109 -10.49 -21.76 -6.18
CA GLY A 109 -11.77 -21.19 -6.60
C GLY A 109 -12.39 -20.31 -5.51
N ASN A 110 -13.38 -19.49 -5.87
CA ASN A 110 -14.11 -18.65 -4.95
C ASN A 110 -14.85 -19.47 -3.88
N VAL A 111 -14.78 -19.01 -2.64
CA VAL A 111 -15.48 -19.57 -1.47
C VAL A 111 -16.33 -18.49 -0.76
N GLY A 112 -16.70 -17.41 -1.45
CA GLY A 112 -17.44 -16.29 -0.90
C GLY A 112 -16.52 -15.24 -0.25
N ILE A 113 -15.21 -15.25 -0.53
CA ILE A 113 -14.25 -14.29 0.03
C ILE A 113 -13.39 -13.77 -1.12
N GLY A 114 -13.83 -12.66 -1.72
CA GLY A 114 -13.13 -11.90 -2.73
C GLY A 114 -12.71 -10.53 -2.23
N PHE A 115 -11.70 -9.95 -2.87
CA PHE A 115 -11.12 -8.67 -2.50
C PHE A 115 -10.96 -7.77 -3.72
N ALA A 116 -11.27 -6.49 -3.53
CA ALA A 116 -11.06 -5.45 -4.53
C ALA A 116 -10.29 -4.26 -3.92
N VAL A 117 -9.37 -3.69 -4.68
CA VAL A 117 -8.70 -2.43 -4.34
C VAL A 117 -9.71 -1.30 -4.48
N PRO A 118 -9.94 -0.46 -3.46
CA PRO A 118 -10.86 0.69 -3.54
C PRO A 118 -10.55 1.64 -4.68
N SER A 119 -11.59 2.23 -5.28
CA SER A 119 -11.44 3.16 -6.41
C SER A 119 -10.63 4.42 -6.06
N GLU A 120 -10.73 4.94 -4.83
CA GLU A 120 -9.95 6.11 -4.41
C GLU A 120 -8.45 5.80 -4.32
N ILE A 121 -8.06 4.60 -3.88
CA ILE A 121 -6.66 4.17 -3.94
C ILE A 121 -6.18 4.08 -5.39
N ALA A 122 -6.94 3.42 -6.26
CA ALA A 122 -6.59 3.29 -7.68
C ALA A 122 -6.46 4.67 -8.36
N LYS A 123 -7.35 5.62 -8.04
CA LYS A 123 -7.35 6.99 -8.53
C LYS A 123 -6.14 7.80 -8.02
N SER A 124 -5.76 7.64 -6.74
CA SER A 124 -4.56 8.25 -6.18
C SER A 124 -3.30 7.75 -6.88
N ILE A 125 -3.15 6.42 -7.01
CA ILE A 125 -2.02 5.79 -7.72
C ILE A 125 -1.96 6.25 -9.18
N MET A 126 -3.10 6.27 -9.89
CA MET A 126 -3.18 6.74 -11.28
C MET A 126 -2.68 8.18 -11.40
N ARG A 127 -3.15 9.09 -10.53
CA ARG A 127 -2.72 10.50 -10.56
C ARG A 127 -1.21 10.62 -10.35
N GLN A 128 -0.67 9.96 -9.34
CA GLN A 128 0.77 10.01 -9.04
C GLN A 128 1.61 9.49 -10.21
N ILE A 129 1.21 8.38 -10.84
CA ILE A 129 1.90 7.83 -12.02
C ILE A 129 1.83 8.82 -13.21
N LEU A 130 0.69 9.50 -13.42
CA LEU A 130 0.54 10.48 -14.50
C LEU A 130 1.36 11.75 -14.25
N ASP A 131 1.38 12.24 -13.00
CA ASP A 131 2.03 13.51 -12.65
C ASP A 131 3.54 13.37 -12.47
N PHE A 132 4.00 12.25 -11.92
CA PHE A 132 5.40 12.04 -11.52
C PHE A 132 6.09 10.86 -12.22
N GLY A 133 5.36 10.02 -12.94
CA GLY A 133 5.90 8.77 -13.49
C GLY A 133 6.08 7.63 -12.48
N GLU A 134 5.89 7.92 -11.20
CA GLU A 134 6.05 6.98 -10.09
C GLU A 134 5.10 7.31 -8.92
N VAL A 135 4.95 6.38 -7.98
CA VAL A 135 4.17 6.60 -6.77
C VAL A 135 5.07 7.14 -5.65
N ARG A 136 4.80 8.37 -5.20
CA ARG A 136 5.51 9.06 -4.11
C ARG A 136 4.70 8.98 -2.83
N ARG A 137 5.03 7.99 -2.01
CA ARG A 137 4.32 7.74 -0.76
C ARG A 137 4.66 8.74 0.33
N GLY A 138 3.65 9.09 1.07
CA GLY A 138 3.80 9.86 2.29
C GLY A 138 4.60 9.08 3.34
N LEU A 139 5.41 9.80 4.09
CA LEU A 139 6.21 9.29 5.19
C LEU A 139 5.97 10.15 6.43
N LEU A 140 5.60 9.52 7.54
CA LEU A 140 5.48 10.20 8.83
C LEU A 140 6.84 10.28 9.54
N GLY A 141 7.75 9.33 9.28
CA GLY A 141 9.09 9.27 9.87
C GLY A 141 9.09 8.81 11.32
N VAL A 142 8.34 7.73 11.59
CA VAL A 142 8.26 7.10 12.91
C VAL A 142 8.62 5.62 12.84
N THR A 143 9.26 5.12 13.90
CA THR A 143 9.34 3.69 14.19
C THR A 143 8.20 3.34 15.13
N ILE A 144 7.44 2.30 14.79
CA ILE A 144 6.20 1.95 15.48
C ILE A 144 6.11 0.47 15.82
N GLN A 145 5.45 0.17 16.90
CA GLN A 145 5.01 -1.18 17.25
C GLN A 145 3.53 -1.18 17.66
N THR A 146 2.88 -2.33 17.58
CA THR A 146 1.54 -2.47 18.13
C THR A 146 1.62 -2.39 19.64
N ILE A 147 0.76 -1.57 20.27
CA ILE A 147 0.68 -1.55 21.74
C ILE A 147 0.01 -2.85 22.22
N ASP A 148 0.55 -3.39 23.30
CA ASP A 148 -0.02 -4.51 24.04
C ASP A 148 -0.28 -4.12 25.51
N LYS A 149 -0.87 -5.02 26.27
CA LYS A 149 -1.21 -4.74 27.67
C LYS A 149 0.01 -4.41 28.53
N GLU A 150 1.13 -5.06 28.29
CA GLU A 150 2.37 -4.85 29.05
C GLU A 150 2.91 -3.45 28.82
N SER A 151 2.97 -3.04 27.54
CA SER A 151 3.36 -1.67 27.15
C SER A 151 2.37 -0.62 27.68
N ALA A 152 1.07 -0.90 27.63
CA ALA A 152 0.04 0.00 28.14
C ALA A 152 0.17 0.21 29.68
N GLU A 153 0.37 -0.88 30.43
CA GLU A 153 0.61 -0.82 31.87
C GLU A 153 1.89 -0.04 32.22
N ALA A 154 2.97 -0.26 31.46
CA ALA A 154 4.25 0.43 31.65
C ALA A 154 4.12 1.94 31.40
N LEU A 155 3.29 2.36 30.42
CA LEU A 155 3.00 3.75 30.09
C LEU A 155 1.88 4.39 30.95
N GLY A 156 1.29 3.60 31.86
CA GLY A 156 0.22 4.09 32.74
C GLY A 156 -1.04 4.52 31.99
N THR A 157 -1.35 3.86 30.87
CA THR A 157 -2.53 4.14 30.04
C THR A 157 -3.49 2.95 30.02
N GLU A 158 -4.78 3.23 29.82
CA GLU A 158 -5.81 2.21 29.57
C GLU A 158 -5.96 1.84 28.08
N VAL A 159 -5.21 2.51 27.21
CA VAL A 159 -5.26 2.27 25.75
C VAL A 159 -4.50 1.00 25.42
N ASP A 160 -5.23 -0.03 25.00
CA ASP A 160 -4.70 -1.35 24.67
C ASP A 160 -4.67 -1.64 23.14
N ARG A 161 -4.98 -0.64 22.31
CA ARG A 161 -4.98 -0.71 20.84
C ARG A 161 -4.43 0.55 20.25
N GLY A 162 -3.62 0.42 19.20
CA GLY A 162 -3.01 1.53 18.50
C GLY A 162 -1.58 1.21 18.08
N ALA A 163 -0.93 2.22 17.52
CA ALA A 163 0.48 2.17 17.13
C ALA A 163 1.31 3.04 18.10
N LEU A 164 2.11 2.39 18.93
CA LEU A 164 3.06 3.05 19.83
C LEU A 164 4.26 3.54 19.05
N ILE A 165 4.60 4.81 19.18
CA ILE A 165 5.83 5.40 18.62
C ILE A 165 7.02 5.01 19.50
N THR A 166 7.98 4.28 18.93
CA THR A 166 9.21 3.86 19.59
C THR A 166 10.44 4.64 19.12
N GLY A 167 10.30 5.41 18.04
CA GLY A 167 11.34 6.28 17.52
C GLY A 167 10.79 7.31 16.55
N ILE A 168 11.45 8.44 16.42
CA ILE A 168 11.13 9.51 15.48
C ILE A 168 12.40 9.88 14.73
N GLU A 169 12.29 9.96 13.39
CA GLU A 169 13.39 10.40 12.53
C GLU A 169 13.56 11.92 12.65
N PRO A 170 14.78 12.44 12.85
CA PRO A 170 15.02 13.88 12.88
C PRO A 170 14.60 14.56 11.56
N GLY A 171 13.94 15.71 11.63
CA GLY A 171 13.44 16.46 10.48
C GLY A 171 12.24 15.80 9.79
N SER A 172 11.61 14.83 10.42
CA SER A 172 10.44 14.14 9.87
C SER A 172 9.13 14.90 10.11
N ALA A 173 8.11 14.56 9.33
CA ALA A 173 6.75 15.07 9.53
C ALA A 173 6.22 14.84 10.96
N ALA A 174 6.58 13.74 11.59
CA ALA A 174 6.22 13.46 12.98
C ALA A 174 6.89 14.43 13.96
N GLU A 175 8.18 14.73 13.79
CA GLU A 175 8.89 15.68 14.64
C GLU A 175 8.34 17.09 14.45
N GLU A 176 8.13 17.54 13.22
CA GLU A 176 7.56 18.85 12.88
C GLU A 176 6.14 19.03 13.44
N ALA A 177 5.32 17.96 13.40
CA ALA A 177 3.99 17.94 13.99
C ALA A 177 4.01 17.88 15.53
N GLY A 178 5.18 17.67 16.17
CA GLY A 178 5.34 17.61 17.62
C GLY A 178 4.92 16.28 18.26
N LEU A 179 4.86 15.22 17.48
CA LEU A 179 4.74 13.85 18.00
C LEU A 179 6.01 13.48 18.79
N ARG A 180 5.91 12.49 19.68
CA ARG A 180 7.01 12.08 20.55
C ARG A 180 7.05 10.56 20.69
N VAL A 181 8.20 10.04 21.08
CA VAL A 181 8.30 8.67 21.56
C VAL A 181 7.34 8.49 22.74
N ASP A 182 6.74 7.32 22.87
CA ASP A 182 5.69 6.95 23.82
C ASP A 182 4.28 7.51 23.50
N ASP A 183 4.09 8.27 22.41
CA ASP A 183 2.75 8.54 21.90
C ASP A 183 2.13 7.27 21.30
N ILE A 184 0.83 7.08 21.54
CA ILE A 184 0.07 5.98 20.96
C ILE A 184 -0.88 6.56 19.91
N ILE A 185 -0.62 6.31 18.62
CA ILE A 185 -1.52 6.74 17.56
C ILE A 185 -2.73 5.80 17.52
N ILE A 186 -3.93 6.41 17.65
CA ILE A 186 -5.22 5.73 17.69
C ILE A 186 -6.13 6.06 16.52
N GLY A 187 -5.76 7.06 15.70
CA GLY A 187 -6.53 7.46 14.52
C GLY A 187 -5.69 8.23 13.50
N VAL A 188 -6.05 8.09 12.23
CA VAL A 188 -5.56 8.89 11.11
C VAL A 188 -6.76 9.31 10.27
N ASP A 189 -6.99 10.61 10.15
CA ASP A 189 -8.18 11.22 9.57
C ASP A 189 -9.45 10.68 10.29
N GLU A 190 -10.35 10.04 9.58
CA GLU A 190 -11.56 9.43 10.15
C GLU A 190 -11.40 7.94 10.48
N ARG A 191 -10.20 7.39 10.18
CA ARG A 191 -9.91 5.97 10.34
C ARG A 191 -9.31 5.68 11.71
N ARG A 192 -9.92 4.76 12.46
CA ARG A 192 -9.34 4.22 13.70
C ARG A 192 -8.11 3.36 13.39
N ILE A 193 -7.11 3.43 14.26
CA ILE A 193 -5.88 2.66 14.19
C ILE A 193 -5.79 1.73 15.40
N ASP A 194 -5.84 0.44 15.17
CA ASP A 194 -5.78 -0.59 16.21
C ASP A 194 -4.38 -1.24 16.33
N ASN A 195 -3.49 -1.04 15.34
CA ASN A 195 -2.14 -1.63 15.33
C ASN A 195 -1.20 -0.87 14.38
N ASN A 196 0.10 -1.22 14.45
CA ASN A 196 1.15 -0.61 13.64
C ASN A 196 0.96 -0.82 12.13
N ARG A 197 0.40 -1.95 11.69
CA ARG A 197 0.16 -2.23 10.26
C ARG A 197 -0.92 -1.32 9.69
N GLU A 198 -1.98 -1.09 10.44
CA GLU A 198 -3.03 -0.17 10.03
C GLU A 198 -2.52 1.26 9.91
N LEU A 199 -1.65 1.71 10.84
CA LEU A 199 -0.99 3.00 10.70
C LEU A 199 -0.10 3.06 9.46
N ALA A 200 0.74 2.04 9.25
CA ALA A 200 1.60 1.98 8.08
C ALA A 200 0.81 2.03 6.76
N ASN A 201 -0.34 1.35 6.70
CA ASN A 201 -1.24 1.40 5.55
C ASN A 201 -1.89 2.77 5.39
N ALA A 202 -2.45 3.33 6.47
CA ALA A 202 -3.13 4.62 6.41
C ALA A 202 -2.20 5.73 5.90
N ILE A 203 -0.94 5.74 6.35
CA ILE A 203 0.07 6.70 5.90
C ILE A 203 0.60 6.34 4.50
N GLY A 204 0.93 5.07 4.26
CA GLY A 204 1.57 4.61 3.02
C GLY A 204 0.68 4.69 1.77
N LEU A 205 -0.65 4.79 1.94
CA LEU A 205 -1.61 5.00 0.86
C LEU A 205 -1.78 6.49 0.49
N LYS A 206 -1.31 7.39 1.36
CA LYS A 206 -1.29 8.83 1.11
C LYS A 206 -0.07 9.23 0.30
N GLY A 207 -0.19 10.35 -0.42
CA GLY A 207 0.93 10.96 -1.16
C GLY A 207 1.85 11.79 -0.25
N SER A 208 3.08 11.98 -0.71
CA SER A 208 3.97 12.98 -0.12
C SER A 208 3.38 14.38 -0.28
N GLY A 209 3.47 15.23 0.74
CA GLY A 209 2.90 16.57 0.81
C GLY A 209 1.42 16.60 1.20
N GLU A 210 0.78 15.45 1.41
CA GLU A 210 -0.59 15.44 1.93
C GLU A 210 -0.60 15.72 3.44
N GLU A 211 -1.56 16.54 3.86
CA GLU A 211 -1.84 16.76 5.28
C GLU A 211 -2.72 15.62 5.82
N VAL A 212 -2.36 15.10 6.99
CA VAL A 212 -3.13 14.07 7.69
C VAL A 212 -3.40 14.53 9.13
N ARG A 213 -4.62 14.29 9.60
CA ARG A 213 -4.98 14.48 10.99
C ARG A 213 -4.64 13.21 11.76
N ILE A 214 -3.86 13.33 12.82
CA ILE A 214 -3.42 12.22 13.65
C ILE A 214 -4.03 12.40 15.06
N ASP A 215 -4.84 11.42 15.45
CA ASP A 215 -5.37 11.32 16.81
C ASP A 215 -4.46 10.38 17.62
N TYR A 216 -3.98 10.83 18.76
CA TYR A 216 -3.03 10.09 19.58
C TYR A 216 -3.26 10.30 21.08
N VAL A 217 -2.75 9.38 21.89
CA VAL A 217 -2.76 9.47 23.35
C VAL A 217 -1.35 9.76 23.87
N ARG A 218 -1.23 10.77 24.73
CA ARG A 218 -0.01 11.13 25.46
C ARG A 218 -0.38 11.41 26.91
N ASP A 219 0.34 10.79 27.85
CA ASP A 219 0.08 10.94 29.29
C ASP A 219 -1.39 10.64 29.67
N GLY A 220 -1.97 9.60 29.05
CA GLY A 220 -3.36 9.18 29.27
C GLY A 220 -4.42 10.15 28.71
N ARG A 221 -4.05 11.11 27.88
CA ARG A 221 -4.97 12.10 27.29
C ARG A 221 -4.96 12.04 25.77
N GLU A 222 -6.15 11.98 25.19
CA GLU A 222 -6.32 12.09 23.75
C GLU A 222 -5.96 13.50 23.27
N ARG A 223 -5.29 13.55 22.13
CA ARG A 223 -4.85 14.78 21.45
C ARG A 223 -4.95 14.57 19.96
N THR A 224 -4.99 15.67 19.22
CA THR A 224 -4.99 15.68 17.76
C THR A 224 -3.91 16.62 17.25
N VAL A 225 -3.24 16.24 16.17
CA VAL A 225 -2.31 17.08 15.44
C VAL A 225 -2.47 16.88 13.95
N THR A 226 -2.14 17.88 13.13
CA THR A 226 -2.01 17.75 11.68
C THR A 226 -0.54 17.64 11.33
N ALA A 227 -0.20 16.67 10.49
CA ALA A 227 1.15 16.47 9.96
C ALA A 227 1.10 16.53 8.43
N GLU A 228 2.03 17.26 7.81
CA GLU A 228 2.27 17.22 6.36
C GLU A 228 3.26 16.08 6.08
N LEU A 229 2.83 15.07 5.33
CA LEU A 229 3.62 13.87 5.08
C LEU A 229 4.86 14.20 4.22
N GLY A 230 6.03 13.83 4.73
CA GLY A 230 7.28 13.92 3.99
C GLY A 230 7.35 12.92 2.82
N GLN A 231 8.41 13.02 2.03
CA GLN A 231 8.75 12.02 1.04
C GLN A 231 9.87 11.14 1.58
N ARG A 232 9.77 9.83 1.36
CA ARG A 232 10.92 8.96 1.57
C ARG A 232 11.97 9.30 0.51
N VAL A 233 13.02 10.01 0.89
CA VAL A 233 14.21 10.12 0.07
C VAL A 233 14.96 8.82 0.23
N SER A 234 14.78 7.87 -0.67
CA SER A 234 15.69 6.74 -0.77
C SER A 234 17.03 7.32 -1.23
N GLU A 235 18.04 7.36 -0.37
CA GLU A 235 19.39 7.61 -0.83
C GLU A 235 19.72 6.54 -1.87
N GLN A 236 19.72 6.95 -3.13
CA GLN A 236 20.14 6.07 -4.22
C GLN A 236 21.67 6.10 -4.29
N ILE A 237 22.27 4.97 -4.11
CA ILE A 237 23.72 4.79 -4.26
C ILE A 237 23.95 4.24 -5.67
N SER A 238 24.76 4.94 -6.46
CA SER A 238 25.16 4.44 -7.77
C SER A 238 25.97 3.15 -7.63
N GLY A 239 25.61 2.14 -8.39
CA GLY A 239 26.37 0.88 -8.42
C GLY A 239 27.84 1.07 -8.81
N THR A 240 28.13 2.11 -9.60
CA THR A 240 29.50 2.47 -9.98
C THR A 240 30.33 2.89 -8.76
N ASP A 241 29.72 3.55 -7.77
CA ASP A 241 30.39 3.99 -6.55
C ASP A 241 30.72 2.81 -5.61
N ILE A 242 29.96 1.71 -5.75
CA ILE A 242 30.18 0.49 -4.97
C ILE A 242 31.23 -0.39 -5.65
N HIS A 243 31.06 -0.67 -6.96
CA HIS A 243 31.96 -1.52 -7.72
C HIS A 243 31.73 -1.32 -9.23
N PRO A 244 32.79 -1.23 -10.07
CA PRO A 244 32.65 -1.02 -11.51
C PRO A 244 31.75 -2.04 -12.21
N GLY A 245 31.68 -3.27 -11.71
CA GLY A 245 30.82 -4.33 -12.23
C GLY A 245 29.34 -4.14 -11.94
N LEU A 246 28.95 -3.19 -11.10
CA LEU A 246 27.59 -2.81 -10.80
C LEU A 246 27.19 -1.49 -11.50
N GLY A 247 28.05 -0.99 -12.40
CA GLY A 247 27.76 0.22 -13.17
C GLY A 247 26.46 0.11 -13.92
N GLY A 248 25.67 1.19 -13.90
CA GLY A 248 24.32 1.26 -14.46
C GLY A 248 23.20 0.70 -13.57
N ALA A 249 23.53 0.21 -12.35
CA ALA A 249 22.52 -0.05 -11.33
C ALA A 249 22.43 1.12 -10.35
N GLN A 250 21.20 1.38 -9.87
CA GLN A 250 20.91 2.26 -8.73
C GLN A 250 20.42 1.38 -7.59
N PHE A 251 20.97 1.58 -6.42
CA PHE A 251 20.62 0.86 -5.20
C PHE A 251 19.94 1.81 -4.23
N ALA A 252 18.88 1.33 -3.58
CA ALA A 252 18.19 2.06 -2.52
C ALA A 252 18.13 1.18 -1.27
N THR A 253 18.04 1.80 -0.09
CA THR A 253 17.74 1.04 1.13
C THR A 253 16.39 0.36 0.96
N ALA A 254 16.33 -0.94 1.23
CA ALA A 254 15.09 -1.69 1.14
C ALA A 254 14.04 -1.08 2.08
N SER A 255 12.79 -1.11 1.66
CA SER A 255 11.64 -0.60 2.41
C SER A 255 11.64 -1.15 3.84
N ALA A 256 11.21 -0.35 4.83
CA ALA A 256 11.22 -0.70 6.26
C ALA A 256 10.49 -2.00 6.63
N ASN A 257 9.69 -2.55 5.72
CA ASN A 257 9.03 -3.86 5.86
C ASN A 257 9.86 -5.03 5.31
N SER A 258 11.02 -4.77 4.71
CA SER A 258 11.94 -5.81 4.24
C SER A 258 13.14 -5.80 5.18
N ALA A 259 13.10 -6.61 6.22
CA ALA A 259 14.23 -6.81 7.12
C ALA A 259 15.49 -7.12 6.29
N ASP A 260 16.52 -6.29 6.46
CA ASP A 260 17.88 -6.47 5.97
C ASP A 260 18.03 -6.72 4.45
N GLY A 261 18.16 -5.66 3.66
CA GLY A 261 18.50 -5.78 2.25
C GLY A 261 18.66 -4.43 1.55
N ILE A 262 19.31 -4.47 0.40
CA ILE A 262 19.42 -3.36 -0.54
C ILE A 262 18.56 -3.69 -1.75
N GLU A 263 17.67 -2.80 -2.12
CA GLU A 263 16.85 -2.95 -3.31
C GLU A 263 17.58 -2.39 -4.53
N VAL A 264 17.51 -3.09 -5.64
CA VAL A 264 17.94 -2.59 -6.95
C VAL A 264 16.83 -1.70 -7.50
N ALA A 265 16.96 -0.38 -7.33
CA ALA A 265 15.93 0.60 -7.73
C ALA A 265 15.82 0.72 -9.26
N ALA A 266 16.92 0.72 -9.98
CA ALA A 266 16.96 0.78 -11.44
C ALA A 266 18.18 0.05 -11.99
N VAL A 267 18.09 -0.43 -13.24
CA VAL A 267 19.22 -0.99 -14.00
C VAL A 267 19.14 -0.50 -15.43
N GLU A 268 20.18 0.20 -15.88
CA GLU A 268 20.28 0.65 -17.28
C GLU A 268 20.40 -0.56 -18.21
N PRO A 269 19.69 -0.58 -19.34
CA PRO A 269 19.85 -1.62 -20.37
C PRO A 269 21.33 -1.68 -20.83
N ASP A 270 21.78 -2.91 -21.12
CA ASP A 270 23.14 -3.19 -21.61
C ASP A 270 24.29 -2.79 -20.69
N SER A 271 24.01 -2.32 -19.47
CA SER A 271 25.00 -1.96 -18.48
C SER A 271 25.75 -3.18 -17.90
N PRO A 272 26.92 -2.97 -17.26
CA PRO A 272 27.63 -4.04 -16.53
C PRO A 272 26.75 -4.77 -15.50
N ALA A 273 25.86 -4.08 -14.85
CA ALA A 273 24.90 -4.63 -13.90
C ALA A 273 23.86 -5.52 -14.60
N ALA A 274 23.29 -5.06 -15.72
CA ALA A 274 22.33 -5.83 -16.51
C ALA A 274 22.97 -7.12 -17.06
N GLN A 275 24.21 -7.06 -17.53
CA GLN A 275 24.97 -8.21 -18.02
C GLN A 275 25.23 -9.27 -16.94
N ARG A 276 25.24 -8.87 -15.66
CA ARG A 276 25.35 -9.77 -14.51
C ARG A 276 24.00 -10.26 -13.99
N GLY A 277 22.92 -9.94 -14.69
CA GLY A 277 21.58 -10.43 -14.38
C GLY A 277 20.86 -9.64 -13.27
N LEU A 278 21.36 -8.47 -12.86
CA LEU A 278 20.62 -7.60 -11.97
C LEU A 278 19.40 -7.03 -12.71
N ARG A 279 18.30 -6.91 -11.98
CA ARG A 279 17.05 -6.34 -12.48
C ARG A 279 16.47 -5.40 -11.45
N ALA A 280 15.80 -4.35 -11.88
CA ALA A 280 15.03 -3.49 -10.99
C ALA A 280 14.02 -4.32 -10.18
N GLY A 281 13.82 -3.96 -8.91
CA GLY A 281 12.98 -4.70 -7.97
C GLY A 281 13.64 -5.92 -7.31
N SER A 282 14.90 -6.26 -7.67
CA SER A 282 15.64 -7.33 -7.00
C SER A 282 16.09 -6.91 -5.61
N LEU A 283 15.89 -7.76 -4.61
CA LEU A 283 16.35 -7.54 -3.24
C LEU A 283 17.69 -8.27 -3.01
N LEU A 284 18.74 -7.53 -2.72
CA LEU A 284 20.04 -8.07 -2.34
C LEU A 284 20.10 -8.21 -0.81
N LYS A 285 20.26 -9.43 -0.31
CA LYS A 285 20.44 -9.72 1.11
C LYS A 285 21.93 -10.01 1.40
N ALA A 286 22.46 -9.44 2.45
CA ALA A 286 23.77 -9.83 2.95
C ALA A 286 23.70 -11.28 3.46
N ARG A 287 24.52 -12.16 2.90
CA ARG A 287 24.75 -13.49 3.45
C ARG A 287 25.90 -13.35 4.44
N ALA A 288 25.63 -13.45 5.72
CA ALA A 288 26.69 -13.61 6.70
C ALA A 288 27.36 -14.97 6.46
N GLU A 289 28.46 -15.00 5.73
CA GLU A 289 29.39 -16.14 5.80
C GLU A 289 30.12 -16.05 7.16
N GLN A 290 29.87 -17.05 7.98
CA GLN A 290 30.74 -17.30 9.13
C GLN A 290 32.15 -17.58 8.57
N LEU A 291 33.00 -16.60 8.66
CA LEU A 291 34.45 -16.83 8.60
C LEU A 291 34.84 -17.53 9.90
N GLY A 292 35.02 -18.87 9.78
CA GLY A 292 35.62 -19.71 10.82
C GLY A 292 37.12 -19.46 10.93
#